data_dd43c5b08cca30bb6ad0b82745b12910
#
_entry.id   dd43c5b08cca30bb6ad0b82745b12910
#
_cell.length_a   1.000
_cell.length_b   1.000
_cell.length_c   1.000
_cell.angle_alpha   90.00
_cell.angle_beta   90.00
_cell.angle_gamma   90.00
#
_symmetry.space_group_name_H-M   'P 1'
#
loop_
_entity.id
_entity.type
_entity.pdbx_description
1 polymer ?
#
loop_
_entity_poly.entity_id
_entity_poly.type
_entity_poly.pdbx_seq_one_letter_code
_entity_poly.pdbx_strand_id
1 'polypeptide(L)'
;MSASELNNEKYSEIWTDLNRELGRIERNEGGLDAALEALKHQQRDRGFIKDDLHSVRRYRFADPNDPTRFFVVQYNPVRALRFGGAGRSTPPAGTRVKYDGCFLCRDNIEWQQSGAEMGYEIDVDSTRYIAWMNAYPLMPLHCVIASDDHIPQAWCANGAASRCLSIDKILKDLVALSQRLPGYLGFYNGEGAGASIPGHFHFQFFKRPESDASFPLEIAARKSGIETHGTIDDYPIAVVHWRGDVEEVVESASRWIRDWTVENGHQASAISANIVSTFDDAQRKLELFFTPRHQLRSQSPEMSGIIGGLEVLGEVVFCSEEEGQRLEFGKVDYHTVERILAAVRFE
;
A
#
# COMPACT_ATOMS: atom_id res chain seq x y z
N MET A 1 14.81 35.81 14.14
CA MET A 1 14.27 34.48 13.78
C MET A 1 14.13 33.66 15.05
N SER A 2 13.00 33.01 15.25
CA SER A 2 12.79 32.09 16.36
C SER A 2 13.56 30.76 16.11
N ALA A 3 13.82 29.98 17.16
CA ALA A 3 14.47 28.68 17.01
C ALA A 3 13.68 27.72 16.09
N SER A 4 12.36 27.90 15.98
CA SER A 4 11.52 27.16 15.04
C SER A 4 11.75 27.59 13.58
N GLU A 5 11.94 28.86 13.29
CA GLU A 5 12.23 29.34 11.94
C GLU A 5 13.59 28.84 11.42
N LEU A 6 14.62 28.84 12.28
CA LEU A 6 15.93 28.29 11.96
C LEU A 6 15.91 26.77 11.70
N ASN A 7 15.05 26.02 12.41
CA ASN A 7 14.87 24.59 12.16
C ASN A 7 14.13 24.33 10.84
N ASN A 8 13.14 25.14 10.50
CA ASN A 8 12.36 25.00 9.26
C ASN A 8 13.23 25.32 8.02
N GLU A 9 14.07 26.36 8.08
CA GLU A 9 15.03 26.67 6.99
C GLU A 9 15.97 25.48 6.76
N LYS A 10 16.54 24.93 7.83
CA LYS A 10 17.43 23.78 7.75
C LYS A 10 16.75 22.52 7.21
N TYR A 11 15.48 22.24 7.59
CA TYR A 11 14.72 21.12 7.06
C TYR A 11 14.49 21.28 5.56
N SER A 12 14.08 22.47 5.12
CA SER A 12 13.82 22.78 3.71
C SER A 12 15.09 22.72 2.84
N GLU A 13 16.25 23.11 3.37
CA GLU A 13 17.54 22.96 2.68
C GLU A 13 17.89 21.48 2.51
N ILE A 14 17.81 20.68 3.58
CA ILE A 14 18.08 19.24 3.53
C ILE A 14 17.12 18.54 2.57
N TRP A 15 15.84 18.90 2.59
CA TRP A 15 14.83 18.40 1.66
C TRP A 15 15.22 18.66 0.20
N THR A 16 15.60 19.91 -0.11
CA THR A 16 15.96 20.32 -1.47
C THR A 16 17.20 19.58 -1.97
N ASP A 17 18.25 19.48 -1.12
CA ASP A 17 19.49 18.80 -1.48
C ASP A 17 19.27 17.28 -1.65
N LEU A 18 18.51 16.66 -0.76
CA LEU A 18 18.16 15.24 -0.88
C LEU A 18 17.37 14.97 -2.17
N ASN A 19 16.35 15.76 -2.45
CA ASN A 19 15.54 15.58 -3.66
C ASN A 19 16.33 15.80 -4.95
N ARG A 20 17.28 16.72 -4.96
CA ARG A 20 18.21 16.89 -6.09
C ARG A 20 19.07 15.65 -6.30
N GLU A 21 19.62 15.09 -5.21
CA GLU A 21 20.45 13.90 -5.27
C GLU A 21 19.64 12.65 -5.68
N LEU A 22 18.46 12.42 -5.07
CA LEU A 22 17.59 11.29 -5.43
C LEU A 22 17.15 11.40 -6.90
N GLY A 23 16.81 12.60 -7.38
CA GLY A 23 16.48 12.81 -8.79
C GLY A 23 17.68 12.57 -9.73
N ARG A 24 18.91 12.82 -9.29
CA ARG A 24 20.13 12.46 -10.03
C ARG A 24 20.29 10.93 -10.10
N ILE A 25 20.12 10.24 -8.98
CA ILE A 25 20.18 8.77 -8.89
C ILE A 25 19.13 8.15 -9.80
N GLU A 26 17.89 8.60 -9.71
CA GLU A 26 16.80 8.08 -10.55
C GLU A 26 17.12 8.19 -12.06
N ARG A 27 17.65 9.32 -12.49
CA ARG A 27 17.95 9.53 -13.92
C ARG A 27 19.15 8.76 -14.43
N ASN A 28 20.15 8.49 -13.59
CA ASN A 28 21.47 8.07 -14.05
C ASN A 28 21.93 6.70 -13.51
N GLU A 29 21.30 6.15 -12.45
CA GLU A 29 21.91 5.02 -11.72
C GLU A 29 21.00 3.79 -11.57
N GLY A 30 19.77 3.81 -11.99
CA GLY A 30 18.89 2.61 -11.88
C GLY A 30 17.42 2.92 -11.63
N GLY A 31 16.98 4.11 -12.04
CA GLY A 31 15.59 4.48 -11.99
C GLY A 31 15.06 4.74 -10.57
N LEU A 32 13.74 4.67 -10.44
CA LEU A 32 13.06 4.97 -9.18
C LEU A 32 13.43 3.97 -8.07
N ASP A 33 13.71 2.70 -8.40
CA ASP A 33 14.17 1.68 -7.42
C ASP A 33 15.45 2.14 -6.71
N ALA A 34 16.46 2.61 -7.47
CA ALA A 34 17.72 3.08 -6.90
C ALA A 34 17.53 4.35 -6.02
N ALA A 35 16.63 5.27 -6.42
CA ALA A 35 16.31 6.44 -5.62
C ALA A 35 15.62 6.05 -4.30
N LEU A 36 14.70 5.09 -4.31
CA LEU A 36 14.03 4.59 -3.09
C LEU A 36 15.01 3.84 -2.16
N GLU A 37 15.97 3.06 -2.72
CA GLU A 37 17.04 2.44 -1.91
C GLU A 37 17.90 3.50 -1.23
N ALA A 38 18.30 4.55 -1.95
CA ALA A 38 19.07 5.66 -1.37
C ALA A 38 18.28 6.41 -0.30
N LEU A 39 16.98 6.66 -0.52
CA LEU A 39 16.09 7.26 0.46
C LEU A 39 16.00 6.37 1.72
N LYS A 40 15.81 5.06 1.56
CA LYS A 40 15.78 4.11 2.68
C LYS A 40 17.06 4.16 3.51
N HIS A 41 18.24 4.18 2.87
CA HIS A 41 19.50 4.29 3.58
C HIS A 41 19.58 5.59 4.39
N GLN A 42 19.25 6.71 3.79
CA GLN A 42 19.22 8.02 4.45
C GLN A 42 18.23 8.03 5.65
N GLN A 43 17.03 7.42 5.50
CA GLN A 43 16.04 7.34 6.57
C GLN A 43 16.46 6.39 7.71
N ARG A 44 17.22 5.35 7.39
CA ARG A 44 17.80 4.44 8.38
C ARG A 44 18.89 5.15 9.18
N ASP A 45 19.79 5.87 8.53
CA ASP A 45 20.87 6.61 9.17
C ASP A 45 20.33 7.72 10.10
N ARG A 46 19.17 8.29 9.77
CA ARG A 46 18.45 9.25 10.61
C ARG A 46 17.65 8.61 11.75
N GLY A 47 17.59 7.29 11.80
CA GLY A 47 16.84 6.54 12.82
C GLY A 47 15.32 6.66 12.66
N PHE A 48 14.82 7.01 11.47
CA PHE A 48 13.38 7.01 11.19
C PHE A 48 12.85 5.60 11.02
N ILE A 49 13.51 4.76 10.22
CA ILE A 49 13.13 3.36 10.05
C ILE A 49 13.44 2.58 11.33
N LYS A 50 12.42 1.96 11.91
CA LYS A 50 12.48 1.27 13.23
C LYS A 50 12.66 -0.23 13.12
N ASP A 51 12.43 -0.81 11.94
CA ASP A 51 12.47 -2.23 11.70
C ASP A 51 13.24 -2.54 10.41
N ASP A 52 14.05 -3.58 10.45
CA ASP A 52 14.82 -4.09 9.31
C ASP A 52 14.33 -5.46 8.81
N LEU A 53 13.17 -5.89 9.29
CA LEU A 53 12.51 -7.16 8.97
C LEU A 53 13.21 -8.42 9.49
N HIS A 54 14.29 -8.31 10.28
CA HIS A 54 15.02 -9.50 10.79
C HIS A 54 14.19 -10.36 11.75
N SER A 55 13.23 -9.74 12.46
CA SER A 55 12.35 -10.46 13.39
C SER A 55 11.12 -11.09 12.71
N VAL A 56 10.92 -10.83 11.44
CA VAL A 56 9.77 -11.34 10.69
C VAL A 56 9.91 -12.85 10.44
N ARG A 57 8.86 -13.58 10.82
CA ARG A 57 8.75 -15.03 10.55
C ARG A 57 7.56 -15.25 9.62
N ARG A 58 7.70 -16.12 8.63
CA ARG A 58 6.66 -16.43 7.66
C ARG A 58 6.32 -17.92 7.73
N TYR A 59 5.03 -18.21 7.86
CA TYR A 59 4.48 -19.55 7.99
C TYR A 59 3.59 -19.82 6.77
N ARG A 60 3.81 -20.94 6.11
CA ARG A 60 2.98 -21.38 4.98
C ARG A 60 1.98 -22.42 5.45
N PHE A 61 0.71 -22.19 5.14
CA PHE A 61 -0.42 -23.07 5.44
C PHE A 61 -1.03 -23.55 4.12
N ALA A 62 -0.80 -24.80 3.78
CA ALA A 62 -1.36 -25.42 2.57
C ALA A 62 -2.79 -25.94 2.83
N ASP A 63 -3.61 -25.91 1.78
CA ASP A 63 -4.93 -26.57 1.79
C ASP A 63 -4.74 -28.10 1.97
N PRO A 64 -5.40 -28.72 2.95
CA PRO A 64 -5.31 -30.17 3.15
C PRO A 64 -5.73 -31.00 1.94
N ASN A 65 -6.62 -30.47 1.08
CA ASN A 65 -7.17 -31.15 -0.09
C ASN A 65 -6.39 -30.85 -1.38
N ASP A 66 -5.72 -29.68 -1.46
CA ASP A 66 -4.89 -29.26 -2.59
C ASP A 66 -3.64 -28.54 -2.10
N PRO A 67 -2.51 -29.23 -1.85
CA PRO A 67 -1.29 -28.60 -1.34
C PRO A 67 -0.66 -27.53 -2.25
N THR A 68 -1.16 -27.38 -3.48
CA THR A 68 -0.73 -26.32 -4.39
C THR A 68 -1.44 -25.01 -4.08
N ARG A 69 -2.51 -25.03 -3.29
CA ARG A 69 -3.18 -23.88 -2.68
C ARG A 69 -2.59 -23.65 -1.29
N PHE A 70 -2.28 -22.44 -0.98
CA PHE A 70 -1.75 -22.09 0.35
C PHE A 70 -1.99 -20.63 0.65
N PHE A 71 -1.86 -20.29 1.91
CA PHE A 71 -1.72 -18.93 2.40
C PHE A 71 -0.42 -18.78 3.19
N VAL A 72 -0.02 -17.54 3.39
CA VAL A 72 1.12 -17.18 4.23
C VAL A 72 0.63 -16.38 5.42
N VAL A 73 1.16 -16.65 6.59
CA VAL A 73 1.02 -15.78 7.76
C VAL A 73 2.38 -15.21 8.09
N GLN A 74 2.51 -13.91 8.00
CA GLN A 74 3.68 -13.17 8.43
C GLN A 74 3.50 -12.79 9.91
N TYR A 75 4.37 -13.24 10.79
CA TYR A 75 4.45 -12.74 12.17
C TYR A 75 5.48 -11.63 12.23
N ASN A 76 5.03 -10.41 12.48
CA ASN A 76 5.85 -9.19 12.53
C ASN A 76 5.59 -8.45 13.84
N PRO A 77 6.23 -8.86 14.97
CA PRO A 77 5.96 -8.30 16.29
C PRO A 77 6.37 -6.82 16.41
N VAL A 78 7.43 -6.38 15.70
CA VAL A 78 7.88 -4.98 15.73
C VAL A 78 6.81 -4.04 15.17
N ARG A 79 6.03 -4.51 14.22
CA ARG A 79 4.94 -3.72 13.63
C ARG A 79 3.83 -3.35 14.63
N ALA A 80 3.67 -4.07 15.73
CA ALA A 80 2.74 -3.71 16.80
C ALA A 80 3.05 -2.33 17.39
N LEU A 81 4.32 -1.89 17.36
CA LEU A 81 4.76 -0.61 17.89
C LEU A 81 4.19 0.59 17.10
N ARG A 82 3.74 0.39 15.84
CA ARG A 82 3.10 1.42 15.02
C ARG A 82 1.85 2.02 15.68
N PHE A 83 1.15 1.23 16.49
CA PHE A 83 -0.06 1.66 17.19
C PHE A 83 0.22 2.64 18.35
N GLY A 84 1.48 2.73 18.79
CA GLY A 84 1.94 3.74 19.74
C GLY A 84 2.11 5.15 19.15
N GLY A 85 1.84 5.29 17.84
CA GLY A 85 1.95 6.54 17.09
C GLY A 85 3.24 6.65 16.27
N ALA A 86 3.12 7.20 15.08
CA ALA A 86 4.23 7.38 14.13
C ALA A 86 4.96 8.71 14.32
N GLY A 87 4.84 9.37 15.49
CA GLY A 87 5.49 10.65 15.74
C GLY A 87 4.80 11.44 16.87
N ARG A 88 5.12 12.73 16.96
CA ARG A 88 4.51 13.61 17.97
C ARG A 88 3.07 13.93 17.58
N SER A 89 2.14 13.74 18.50
CA SER A 89 0.74 14.13 18.33
C SER A 89 0.46 15.60 18.72
N THR A 90 1.34 16.20 19.56
CA THR A 90 1.20 17.58 20.02
C THR A 90 2.20 18.48 19.32
N PRO A 91 1.71 19.45 18.52
CA PRO A 91 2.58 20.39 17.82
C PRO A 91 3.30 21.32 18.81
N PRO A 92 4.55 21.73 18.53
CA PRO A 92 5.23 22.78 19.26
C PRO A 92 4.43 24.09 19.23
N ALA A 93 4.59 24.93 20.25
CA ALA A 93 3.93 26.23 20.29
C ALA A 93 4.27 27.07 19.05
N GLY A 94 3.26 27.66 18.42
CA GLY A 94 3.41 28.45 17.21
C GLY A 94 3.51 27.67 15.90
N THR A 95 3.45 26.34 15.95
CA THR A 95 3.42 25.51 14.73
C THR A 95 2.08 25.64 14.01
N ARG A 96 2.13 25.90 12.70
CA ARG A 96 0.95 25.85 11.85
C ARG A 96 0.61 24.39 11.52
N VAL A 97 -0.48 23.90 12.10
CA VAL A 97 -1.00 22.56 11.80
C VAL A 97 -1.91 22.64 10.57
N LYS A 98 -1.71 21.75 9.60
CA LYS A 98 -2.58 21.60 8.43
C LYS A 98 -3.34 20.27 8.52
N TYR A 99 -4.59 20.28 8.05
CA TYR A 99 -5.40 19.07 7.90
C TYR A 99 -5.37 18.16 9.14
N ASP A 100 -5.66 18.74 10.32
CA ASP A 100 -5.71 18.06 11.61
C ASP A 100 -4.45 17.23 11.96
N GLY A 101 -3.29 17.64 11.43
CA GLY A 101 -2.03 16.95 11.69
C GLY A 101 -1.85 15.69 10.85
N CYS A 102 -2.35 15.67 9.63
CA CYS A 102 -2.18 14.53 8.72
C CYS A 102 -0.72 14.09 8.60
N PHE A 103 -0.45 12.79 8.77
CA PHE A 103 0.88 12.16 8.75
C PHE A 103 1.45 11.92 7.33
N LEU A 104 0.78 12.39 6.27
CA LEU A 104 1.28 12.32 4.90
C LEU A 104 1.51 13.73 4.30
N CYS A 105 1.13 14.77 5.03
CA CYS A 105 1.38 16.15 4.61
C CYS A 105 2.77 16.61 5.06
N ARG A 106 3.62 16.98 4.11
CA ARG A 106 4.99 17.47 4.34
C ARG A 106 5.09 18.49 5.47
N ASP A 107 4.18 19.47 5.49
CA ASP A 107 4.18 20.53 6.50
C ASP A 107 3.96 20.04 7.93
N ASN A 108 3.32 18.88 8.11
CA ASN A 108 3.12 18.29 9.43
C ASN A 108 4.25 17.32 9.80
N ILE A 109 4.77 16.56 8.83
CA ILE A 109 5.82 15.55 9.06
C ILE A 109 7.07 16.17 9.67
N GLU A 110 7.45 17.36 9.24
CA GLU A 110 8.60 18.08 9.79
C GLU A 110 8.57 18.16 11.32
N TRP A 111 7.47 18.63 11.90
CA TRP A 111 7.35 18.76 13.36
C TRP A 111 6.98 17.43 14.03
N GLN A 112 6.17 16.59 13.41
CA GLN A 112 5.76 15.29 13.95
C GLN A 112 6.95 14.35 14.14
N GLN A 113 7.87 14.33 13.19
CA GLN A 113 9.05 13.47 13.19
C GLN A 113 10.33 14.19 13.62
N SER A 114 10.21 15.42 14.08
CA SER A 114 11.38 16.24 14.50
C SER A 114 12.45 16.33 13.41
N GLY A 115 12.04 16.39 12.15
CA GLY A 115 12.93 16.45 11.00
C GLY A 115 13.65 15.12 10.66
N ALA A 116 13.31 14.02 11.30
CA ALA A 116 13.92 12.72 11.00
C ALA A 116 13.42 12.13 9.67
N GLU A 117 12.14 12.29 9.37
CA GLU A 117 11.52 11.80 8.14
C GLU A 117 11.72 12.77 6.99
N MET A 118 12.16 12.25 5.87
CA MET A 118 12.30 12.93 4.58
C MET A 118 11.60 12.12 3.50
N GLY A 119 11.07 12.80 2.47
CA GLY A 119 10.42 12.17 1.34
C GLY A 119 11.13 12.49 0.03
N TYR A 120 10.78 11.74 -1.01
CA TYR A 120 11.22 11.97 -2.38
C TYR A 120 10.04 12.40 -3.26
N GLU A 121 10.17 13.57 -3.90
CA GLU A 121 9.14 14.11 -4.81
C GLU A 121 9.18 13.39 -6.16
N ILE A 122 8.04 12.88 -6.59
CA ILE A 122 7.88 12.08 -7.80
C ILE A 122 6.78 12.70 -8.64
N ASP A 123 7.07 13.07 -9.87
CA ASP A 123 6.05 13.53 -10.81
C ASP A 123 5.53 12.32 -11.64
N VAL A 124 4.20 12.17 -11.68
CA VAL A 124 3.49 11.19 -12.51
C VAL A 124 2.47 11.96 -13.34
N ASP A 125 2.71 12.09 -14.62
CA ASP A 125 1.96 12.99 -15.52
C ASP A 125 1.83 14.40 -14.92
N SER A 126 0.60 14.81 -14.60
CA SER A 126 0.28 16.13 -14.02
C SER A 126 0.17 16.12 -12.50
N THR A 127 0.41 14.98 -11.84
CA THR A 127 0.26 14.83 -10.39
C THR A 127 1.62 14.71 -9.74
N ARG A 128 1.85 15.51 -8.70
CA ARG A 128 3.02 15.36 -7.82
C ARG A 128 2.68 14.45 -6.66
N TYR A 129 3.57 13.53 -6.40
CA TYR A 129 3.56 12.61 -5.27
C TYR A 129 4.81 12.79 -4.42
N ILE A 130 4.74 12.35 -3.18
CA ILE A 130 5.90 12.25 -2.29
C ILE A 130 5.98 10.81 -1.80
N ALA A 131 7.13 10.17 -2.03
CA ALA A 131 7.43 8.85 -1.49
C ALA A 131 8.00 8.98 -0.08
N TRP A 132 7.33 8.37 0.89
CA TRP A 132 7.73 8.25 2.29
C TRP A 132 8.10 6.81 2.60
N MET A 133 9.22 6.57 3.28
CA MET A 133 9.55 5.22 3.75
C MET A 133 8.66 4.83 4.93
N ASN A 134 8.27 3.58 5.01
CA ASN A 134 7.50 3.09 6.16
C ASN A 134 8.45 2.79 7.33
N ALA A 135 8.18 3.39 8.50
CA ALA A 135 9.00 3.18 9.70
C ALA A 135 8.93 1.74 10.24
N TYR A 136 7.82 1.03 9.97
CA TYR A 136 7.53 -0.35 10.35
C TYR A 136 7.13 -1.16 9.11
N PRO A 137 8.07 -1.49 8.22
CA PRO A 137 7.77 -2.09 6.94
C PRO A 137 7.12 -3.47 7.07
N LEU A 138 6.35 -3.85 6.05
CA LEU A 138 5.80 -5.21 5.88
C LEU A 138 6.74 -6.08 5.06
N MET A 139 7.39 -5.47 4.10
CA MET A 139 8.22 -6.08 3.08
C MET A 139 9.42 -5.17 2.77
N PRO A 140 10.44 -5.66 2.05
CA PRO A 140 11.56 -4.84 1.61
C PRO A 140 11.09 -3.58 0.86
N LEU A 141 11.75 -2.47 1.10
CA LEU A 141 11.48 -1.18 0.43
C LEU A 141 10.01 -0.74 0.49
N HIS A 142 9.35 -1.03 1.61
CA HIS A 142 7.98 -0.59 1.80
C HIS A 142 7.92 0.94 1.90
N CYS A 143 7.32 1.58 0.93
CA CYS A 143 7.07 3.01 0.90
C CYS A 143 5.59 3.33 0.71
N VAL A 144 5.22 4.54 1.14
CA VAL A 144 3.91 5.17 0.92
C VAL A 144 4.14 6.31 -0.06
N ILE A 145 3.46 6.29 -1.21
CA ILE A 145 3.55 7.32 -2.24
C ILE A 145 2.25 8.12 -2.18
N ALA A 146 2.29 9.25 -1.48
CA ALA A 146 1.14 10.10 -1.22
C ALA A 146 1.09 11.28 -2.20
N SER A 147 -0.13 11.71 -2.58
CA SER A 147 -0.29 12.95 -3.35
C SER A 147 0.24 14.15 -2.55
N ASP A 148 0.86 15.12 -3.22
CA ASP A 148 1.28 16.37 -2.59
C ASP A 148 0.05 17.17 -2.12
N ASP A 149 -1.03 17.13 -2.91
CA ASP A 149 -2.33 17.67 -2.52
C ASP A 149 -3.06 16.77 -1.51
N HIS A 150 -3.62 17.39 -0.47
CA HIS A 150 -4.43 16.69 0.53
C HIS A 150 -5.83 16.40 -0.01
N ILE A 151 -6.00 15.24 -0.62
CA ILE A 151 -7.26 14.72 -1.16
C ILE A 151 -7.61 13.38 -0.51
N PRO A 152 -8.90 13.01 -0.35
CA PRO A 152 -9.29 11.80 0.35
C PRO A 152 -8.92 10.52 -0.41
N GLN A 153 -8.76 9.41 0.33
CA GLN A 153 -8.48 8.06 -0.15
C GLN A 153 -9.76 7.40 -0.72
N ALA A 154 -10.32 8.03 -1.74
CA ALA A 154 -11.55 7.61 -2.40
C ALA A 154 -11.51 7.96 -3.89
N TRP A 155 -12.37 7.31 -4.68
CA TRP A 155 -12.61 7.71 -6.07
C TRP A 155 -14.03 8.20 -6.26
N CYS A 156 -14.23 9.04 -7.28
CA CYS A 156 -15.54 9.54 -7.67
C CYS A 156 -16.04 8.81 -8.91
N ALA A 157 -17.28 8.30 -8.86
CA ALA A 157 -17.92 7.66 -10.00
C ALA A 157 -18.03 8.59 -11.23
N ASN A 158 -18.26 9.88 -11.03
CA ASN A 158 -18.60 10.84 -12.09
C ASN A 158 -17.65 12.04 -12.23
N GLY A 159 -16.46 12.03 -11.61
CA GLY A 159 -15.47 13.11 -11.76
C GLY A 159 -15.93 14.52 -11.32
N ALA A 160 -17.13 14.64 -10.77
CA ALA A 160 -17.82 15.92 -10.55
C ALA A 160 -17.56 16.55 -9.16
N ALA A 161 -16.97 15.83 -8.22
CA ALA A 161 -16.60 16.40 -6.93
C ALA A 161 -15.14 16.86 -6.97
N SER A 162 -14.90 18.13 -6.77
CA SER A 162 -13.60 18.81 -6.84
C SER A 162 -12.54 18.33 -5.82
N ARG A 163 -12.74 17.19 -5.17
CA ARG A 163 -11.89 16.69 -4.07
C ARG A 163 -11.56 15.20 -4.11
N CYS A 164 -11.85 14.48 -5.18
CA CYS A 164 -11.41 13.08 -5.32
C CYS A 164 -10.91 12.81 -6.74
N LEU A 165 -10.02 11.82 -6.87
CA LEU A 165 -9.54 11.38 -8.17
C LEU A 165 -10.58 10.50 -8.87
N SER A 166 -10.60 10.52 -10.20
CA SER A 166 -11.36 9.52 -10.96
C SER A 166 -10.65 8.17 -10.88
N ILE A 167 -11.39 7.08 -11.02
CA ILE A 167 -10.79 5.74 -11.06
C ILE A 167 -9.79 5.60 -12.21
N ASP A 168 -10.04 6.24 -13.34
CA ASP A 168 -9.12 6.27 -14.47
C ASP A 168 -7.76 6.88 -14.11
N LYS A 169 -7.78 8.00 -13.35
CA LYS A 169 -6.55 8.64 -12.90
C LYS A 169 -5.81 7.77 -11.89
N ILE A 170 -6.53 7.17 -10.93
CA ILE A 170 -5.96 6.26 -9.93
C ILE A 170 -5.26 5.09 -10.61
N LEU A 171 -5.90 4.44 -11.58
CA LEU A 171 -5.32 3.30 -12.29
C LEU A 171 -4.12 3.73 -13.14
N LYS A 172 -4.21 4.83 -13.87
CA LYS A 172 -3.10 5.35 -14.67
C LYS A 172 -1.87 5.65 -13.81
N ASP A 173 -2.05 6.33 -12.67
CA ASP A 173 -0.93 6.70 -11.80
C ASP A 173 -0.33 5.47 -11.11
N LEU A 174 -1.17 4.57 -10.57
CA LEU A 174 -0.72 3.31 -9.98
C LEU A 174 0.12 2.49 -10.97
N VAL A 175 -0.36 2.38 -12.20
CA VAL A 175 0.30 1.60 -13.26
C VAL A 175 1.58 2.29 -13.74
N ALA A 176 1.57 3.61 -13.92
CA ALA A 176 2.78 4.37 -14.28
C ALA A 176 3.89 4.21 -13.23
N LEU A 177 3.52 4.22 -11.94
CA LEU A 177 4.47 3.93 -10.86
C LEU A 177 4.93 2.46 -10.89
N SER A 178 4.04 1.50 -11.17
CA SER A 178 4.40 0.08 -11.28
C SER A 178 5.39 -0.18 -12.42
N GLN A 179 5.26 0.53 -13.55
CA GLN A 179 6.21 0.45 -14.66
C GLN A 179 7.60 1.03 -14.33
N ARG A 180 7.65 2.04 -13.43
CA ARG A 180 8.92 2.60 -12.92
C ARG A 180 9.54 1.77 -11.80
N LEU A 181 8.78 0.82 -11.23
CA LEU A 181 9.16 -0.06 -10.11
C LEU A 181 8.95 -1.55 -10.49
N PRO A 182 9.63 -2.06 -11.54
CA PRO A 182 9.51 -3.47 -11.89
C PRO A 182 9.97 -4.36 -10.74
N GLY A 183 9.22 -5.46 -10.49
CA GLY A 183 9.47 -6.35 -9.36
C GLY A 183 8.88 -5.87 -8.02
N TYR A 184 8.18 -4.73 -8.02
CA TYR A 184 7.37 -4.29 -6.89
C TYR A 184 5.91 -4.71 -7.05
N LEU A 185 5.20 -4.69 -5.92
CA LEU A 185 3.75 -4.69 -5.88
C LEU A 185 3.29 -3.30 -5.45
N GLY A 186 2.39 -2.72 -6.25
CA GLY A 186 1.75 -1.45 -5.97
C GLY A 186 0.32 -1.67 -5.45
N PHE A 187 -0.09 -0.89 -4.46
CA PHE A 187 -1.40 -1.03 -3.81
C PHE A 187 -2.12 0.30 -3.72
N TYR A 188 -3.39 0.28 -4.07
CA TYR A 188 -4.38 1.22 -3.56
C TYR A 188 -5.22 0.49 -2.51
N ASN A 189 -5.25 1.03 -1.30
CA ASN A 189 -6.13 0.57 -0.23
C ASN A 189 -7.16 1.67 0.03
N GLY A 190 -8.42 1.42 -0.22
CA GLY A 190 -9.49 2.37 0.04
C GLY A 190 -9.81 2.52 1.53
N GLU A 191 -10.63 3.50 1.87
CA GLU A 191 -11.16 3.68 3.23
C GLU A 191 -11.90 2.41 3.68
N GLY A 192 -11.61 1.91 4.89
CA GLY A 192 -12.15 0.64 5.37
C GLY A 192 -11.62 -0.62 4.66
N ALA A 193 -10.72 -0.48 3.69
CA ALA A 193 -10.05 -1.56 2.97
C ALA A 193 -8.54 -1.57 3.19
N GLY A 194 -8.08 -1.17 4.37
CA GLY A 194 -6.67 -1.19 4.74
C GLY A 194 -5.98 0.17 4.74
N ALA A 195 -6.63 1.25 4.30
CA ALA A 195 -6.10 2.60 4.44
C ALA A 195 -6.06 3.01 5.91
N SER A 196 -4.87 3.25 6.46
CA SER A 196 -4.70 3.74 7.83
C SER A 196 -4.81 5.27 7.94
N ILE A 197 -4.71 6.00 6.82
CA ILE A 197 -4.85 7.46 6.73
C ILE A 197 -5.85 7.79 5.60
N PRO A 198 -7.16 7.55 5.81
CA PRO A 198 -8.16 7.68 4.74
C PRO A 198 -8.41 9.14 4.29
N GLY A 199 -7.98 10.11 5.07
CA GLY A 199 -8.08 11.53 4.71
C GLY A 199 -7.09 12.01 3.65
N HIS A 200 -6.08 11.20 3.29
CA HIS A 200 -5.04 11.59 2.37
C HIS A 200 -4.75 10.49 1.35
N PHE A 201 -4.88 10.80 0.06
CA PHE A 201 -4.68 9.86 -1.04
C PHE A 201 -3.24 9.37 -1.11
N HIS A 202 -3.07 8.06 -1.16
CA HIS A 202 -1.76 7.44 -1.24
C HIS A 202 -1.83 6.05 -1.86
N PHE A 203 -0.74 5.66 -2.49
CA PHE A 203 -0.41 4.28 -2.83
C PHE A 203 0.59 3.73 -1.82
N GLN A 204 0.70 2.40 -1.76
CA GLN A 204 1.79 1.72 -1.08
C GLN A 204 2.52 0.85 -2.09
N PHE A 205 3.84 0.82 -1.98
CA PHE A 205 4.68 -0.06 -2.80
C PHE A 205 5.65 -0.80 -1.90
N PHE A 206 5.94 -2.04 -2.25
CA PHE A 206 7.04 -2.76 -1.67
C PHE A 206 7.67 -3.71 -2.70
N LYS A 207 8.98 -3.93 -2.55
CA LYS A 207 9.73 -4.84 -3.39
C LYS A 207 9.36 -6.27 -3.03
N ARG A 208 9.14 -7.10 -4.03
CA ARG A 208 8.88 -8.52 -3.85
C ARG A 208 10.08 -9.17 -3.17
N PRO A 209 9.89 -9.98 -2.10
CA PRO A 209 10.99 -10.75 -1.53
C PRO A 209 11.57 -11.73 -2.56
N GLU A 210 12.89 -11.86 -2.61
CA GLU A 210 13.58 -12.78 -3.54
C GLU A 210 13.16 -14.25 -3.36
N SER A 211 12.77 -14.63 -2.12
CA SER A 211 12.28 -15.97 -1.78
C SER A 211 10.90 -16.29 -2.37
N ASP A 212 10.13 -15.28 -2.80
CA ASP A 212 8.73 -15.43 -3.16
C ASP A 212 8.46 -15.02 -4.60
N ALA A 213 8.53 -16.00 -5.48
CA ALA A 213 8.21 -15.79 -6.90
C ALA A 213 6.76 -15.36 -7.13
N SER A 214 5.81 -15.74 -6.23
CA SER A 214 4.39 -15.42 -6.39
C SER A 214 3.61 -15.52 -5.09
N PHE A 215 2.69 -14.60 -4.90
CA PHE A 215 1.72 -14.64 -3.80
C PHE A 215 0.55 -15.62 -4.09
N PRO A 216 -0.16 -16.09 -3.04
CA PRO A 216 -1.28 -17.00 -3.19
C PRO A 216 -2.34 -16.56 -4.21
N LEU A 217 -2.74 -15.29 -4.22
CA LEU A 217 -3.69 -14.76 -5.19
C LEU A 217 -3.17 -14.83 -6.63
N GLU A 218 -1.90 -14.54 -6.87
CA GLU A 218 -1.29 -14.64 -8.20
C GLU A 218 -1.26 -16.10 -8.70
N ILE A 219 -1.09 -17.06 -7.79
CA ILE A 219 -1.17 -18.49 -8.10
C ILE A 219 -2.60 -18.88 -8.42
N ALA A 220 -3.59 -18.42 -7.65
CA ALA A 220 -5.00 -18.64 -7.91
C ALA A 220 -5.41 -18.07 -9.28
N ALA A 221 -4.95 -16.85 -9.62
CA ALA A 221 -5.20 -16.23 -10.91
C ALA A 221 -4.64 -17.06 -12.08
N ARG A 222 -3.43 -17.59 -11.94
CA ARG A 222 -2.84 -18.48 -12.98
C ARG A 222 -3.60 -19.79 -13.14
N LYS A 223 -4.08 -20.36 -12.04
CA LYS A 223 -4.87 -21.61 -12.05
C LYS A 223 -6.27 -21.42 -12.63
N SER A 224 -6.86 -20.23 -12.51
CA SER A 224 -8.20 -19.95 -13.05
C SER A 224 -8.28 -20.01 -14.56
N GLY A 225 -7.13 -19.97 -15.25
CA GLY A 225 -7.07 -19.98 -16.72
C GLY A 225 -7.58 -18.68 -17.39
N ILE A 226 -7.70 -17.60 -16.64
CA ILE A 226 -8.11 -16.28 -17.15
C ILE A 226 -6.98 -15.75 -18.03
N GLU A 227 -7.26 -15.60 -19.34
CA GLU A 227 -6.26 -15.13 -20.30
C GLU A 227 -6.08 -13.60 -20.25
N THR A 228 -7.18 -12.84 -20.21
CA THR A 228 -7.15 -11.37 -20.24
C THR A 228 -7.84 -10.73 -19.06
N HIS A 229 -9.10 -11.09 -18.77
CA HIS A 229 -9.81 -10.61 -17.58
C HIS A 229 -10.92 -11.59 -17.15
N GLY A 230 -11.22 -11.61 -15.84
CA GLY A 230 -12.28 -12.42 -15.27
C GLY A 230 -12.26 -12.45 -13.74
N THR A 231 -13.26 -13.10 -13.16
CA THR A 231 -13.36 -13.29 -11.70
C THR A 231 -12.58 -14.54 -11.27
N ILE A 232 -11.85 -14.45 -10.18
CA ILE A 232 -11.17 -15.60 -9.56
C ILE A 232 -12.15 -16.21 -8.57
N ASP A 233 -12.85 -17.28 -8.98
CA ASP A 233 -13.94 -17.88 -8.19
C ASP A 233 -13.43 -18.71 -7.01
N ASP A 234 -12.25 -19.30 -7.14
CA ASP A 234 -11.68 -20.22 -6.15
C ASP A 234 -10.72 -19.49 -5.17
N TYR A 235 -11.20 -18.35 -4.63
CA TYR A 235 -10.49 -17.55 -3.65
C TYR A 235 -11.46 -17.02 -2.58
N PRO A 236 -11.06 -16.89 -1.30
CA PRO A 236 -12.01 -16.60 -0.19
C PRO A 236 -12.71 -15.24 -0.29
N ILE A 237 -12.13 -14.31 -1.02
CA ILE A 237 -12.67 -12.97 -1.26
C ILE A 237 -12.87 -12.77 -2.77
N ALA A 238 -13.91 -12.04 -3.17
CA ALA A 238 -14.15 -11.75 -4.57
C ALA A 238 -13.00 -10.92 -5.18
N VAL A 239 -12.44 -11.39 -6.29
CA VAL A 239 -11.35 -10.69 -6.99
C VAL A 239 -11.61 -10.71 -8.48
N VAL A 240 -11.53 -9.55 -9.12
CA VAL A 240 -11.48 -9.43 -10.58
C VAL A 240 -10.04 -9.20 -11.00
N HIS A 241 -9.60 -9.94 -11.99
CA HIS A 241 -8.22 -9.95 -12.49
C HIS A 241 -8.15 -9.52 -13.94
N TRP A 242 -7.17 -8.71 -14.27
CA TRP A 242 -6.78 -8.35 -15.63
C TRP A 242 -5.31 -8.66 -15.85
N ARG A 243 -4.98 -9.11 -17.06
CA ARG A 243 -3.60 -9.35 -17.49
C ARG A 243 -3.44 -9.03 -18.97
N GLY A 244 -2.39 -8.30 -19.34
CA GLY A 244 -2.16 -7.98 -20.75
C GLY A 244 -1.30 -6.75 -20.96
N ASP A 245 -1.50 -6.12 -22.11
CA ASP A 245 -0.85 -4.85 -22.43
C ASP A 245 -1.39 -3.74 -21.55
N VAL A 246 -0.52 -2.82 -21.17
CA VAL A 246 -0.82 -1.78 -20.16
C VAL A 246 -2.06 -0.98 -20.52
N GLU A 247 -2.14 -0.48 -21.76
CA GLU A 247 -3.25 0.37 -22.22
C GLU A 247 -4.59 -0.40 -22.19
N GLU A 248 -4.59 -1.64 -22.72
CA GLU A 248 -5.77 -2.50 -22.77
C GLU A 248 -6.28 -2.85 -21.35
N VAL A 249 -5.36 -3.19 -20.45
CA VAL A 249 -5.70 -3.51 -19.04
C VAL A 249 -6.27 -2.30 -18.34
N VAL A 250 -5.62 -1.13 -18.45
CA VAL A 250 -6.09 0.10 -17.78
C VAL A 250 -7.45 0.53 -18.32
N GLU A 251 -7.67 0.49 -19.64
CA GLU A 251 -8.96 0.85 -20.25
C GLU A 251 -10.08 -0.11 -19.80
N SER A 252 -9.83 -1.42 -19.90
CA SER A 252 -10.79 -2.45 -19.51
C SER A 252 -11.15 -2.38 -18.04
N ALA A 253 -10.14 -2.30 -17.15
CA ALA A 253 -10.34 -2.20 -15.71
C ALA A 253 -11.06 -0.91 -15.32
N SER A 254 -10.68 0.23 -15.89
CA SER A 254 -11.34 1.52 -15.63
C SER A 254 -12.83 1.46 -15.98
N ARG A 255 -13.16 0.91 -17.13
CA ARG A 255 -14.56 0.76 -17.58
C ARG A 255 -15.33 -0.14 -16.62
N TRP A 256 -14.80 -1.31 -16.33
CA TRP A 256 -15.45 -2.29 -15.45
C TRP A 256 -15.68 -1.72 -14.04
N ILE A 257 -14.65 -1.07 -13.44
CA ILE A 257 -14.77 -0.52 -12.08
C ILE A 257 -15.76 0.66 -12.04
N ARG A 258 -15.83 1.49 -13.09
CA ARG A 258 -16.86 2.54 -13.18
C ARG A 258 -18.25 1.94 -13.22
N ASP A 259 -18.48 0.96 -14.08
CA ASP A 259 -19.79 0.30 -14.21
C ASP A 259 -20.19 -0.36 -12.90
N TRP A 260 -19.28 -1.11 -12.28
CA TRP A 260 -19.49 -1.71 -10.97
C TRP A 260 -19.81 -0.65 -9.88
N THR A 261 -19.11 0.48 -9.90
CA THR A 261 -19.36 1.58 -8.94
C THR A 261 -20.75 2.20 -9.13
N VAL A 262 -21.20 2.36 -10.37
CA VAL A 262 -22.54 2.88 -10.68
C VAL A 262 -23.62 1.89 -10.26
N GLU A 263 -23.47 0.61 -10.56
CA GLU A 263 -24.41 -0.45 -10.18
C GLU A 263 -24.59 -0.57 -8.67
N ASN A 264 -23.51 -0.36 -7.91
CA ASN A 264 -23.52 -0.41 -6.45
C ASN A 264 -23.67 0.98 -5.80
N GLY A 265 -23.90 2.03 -6.58
CA GLY A 265 -23.85 3.44 -6.17
C GLY A 265 -24.90 3.87 -5.15
N HIS A 266 -25.99 3.12 -4.98
CA HIS A 266 -26.94 3.32 -3.87
C HIS A 266 -26.33 3.01 -2.50
N GLN A 267 -25.18 2.34 -2.45
CA GLN A 267 -24.34 2.11 -1.27
C GLN A 267 -23.05 2.95 -1.30
N ALA A 268 -23.02 4.06 -2.04
CA ALA A 268 -21.81 4.82 -2.34
C ALA A 268 -20.97 5.24 -1.12
N SER A 269 -21.60 5.45 0.04
CA SER A 269 -20.90 5.74 1.29
C SER A 269 -20.24 4.52 1.93
N ALA A 270 -20.48 3.32 1.41
CA ALA A 270 -19.95 2.05 1.95
C ALA A 270 -19.01 1.32 0.98
N ILE A 271 -18.90 1.78 -0.28
CA ILE A 271 -18.07 1.16 -1.31
C ILE A 271 -16.61 1.52 -1.08
N SER A 272 -15.76 0.50 -1.10
CA SER A 272 -14.31 0.62 -1.08
C SER A 272 -13.69 -0.51 -1.90
N ALA A 273 -12.37 -0.50 -2.06
CA ALA A 273 -11.67 -1.59 -2.72
C ALA A 273 -10.19 -1.66 -2.31
N ASN A 274 -9.60 -2.83 -2.56
CA ASN A 274 -8.17 -2.95 -2.77
C ASN A 274 -7.89 -3.09 -4.27
N ILE A 275 -6.89 -2.38 -4.77
CA ILE A 275 -6.36 -2.55 -6.12
C ILE A 275 -4.89 -2.91 -5.97
N VAL A 276 -4.48 -4.02 -6.59
CA VAL A 276 -3.07 -4.45 -6.61
C VAL A 276 -2.58 -4.43 -8.04
N SER A 277 -1.40 -3.87 -8.25
CA SER A 277 -0.74 -3.78 -9.54
C SER A 277 0.66 -4.37 -9.47
N THR A 278 1.02 -5.18 -10.47
CA THR A 278 2.39 -5.64 -10.67
C THR A 278 2.74 -5.59 -12.16
N PHE A 279 3.98 -5.23 -12.45
CA PHE A 279 4.48 -5.13 -13.82
C PHE A 279 5.64 -6.08 -14.04
N ASP A 280 5.49 -6.96 -15.04
CA ASP A 280 6.56 -7.83 -15.53
C ASP A 280 7.31 -7.11 -16.66
N ASP A 281 8.50 -6.60 -16.34
CA ASP A 281 9.31 -5.85 -17.29
C ASP A 281 9.84 -6.73 -18.45
N ALA A 282 10.12 -8.00 -18.18
CA ALA A 282 10.63 -8.93 -19.19
C ALA A 282 9.57 -9.27 -20.26
N GLN A 283 8.32 -9.43 -19.84
CA GLN A 283 7.19 -9.70 -20.74
C GLN A 283 6.45 -8.43 -21.16
N ARG A 284 6.76 -7.29 -20.58
CA ARG A 284 6.03 -6.02 -20.76
C ARG A 284 4.53 -6.16 -20.45
N LYS A 285 4.17 -6.98 -19.47
CA LYS A 285 2.78 -7.29 -19.10
C LYS A 285 2.44 -6.70 -17.74
N LEU A 286 1.23 -6.17 -17.67
CA LEU A 286 0.60 -5.69 -16.45
C LEU A 286 -0.34 -6.77 -15.92
N GLU A 287 -0.29 -7.02 -14.61
CA GLU A 287 -1.36 -7.70 -13.88
C GLU A 287 -2.01 -6.73 -12.90
N LEU A 288 -3.33 -6.70 -12.89
CA LEU A 288 -4.15 -5.86 -12.04
C LEU A 288 -5.21 -6.71 -11.35
N PHE A 289 -5.36 -6.54 -10.04
CA PHE A 289 -6.38 -7.21 -9.23
C PHE A 289 -7.24 -6.15 -8.55
N PHE A 290 -8.54 -6.29 -8.67
CA PHE A 290 -9.53 -5.45 -7.98
C PHE A 290 -10.34 -6.31 -7.04
N THR A 291 -10.34 -5.93 -5.77
CA THR A 291 -11.11 -6.60 -4.72
C THR A 291 -12.15 -5.64 -4.18
N PRO A 292 -13.44 -5.83 -4.49
CA PRO A 292 -14.53 -5.07 -3.88
C PRO A 292 -14.51 -5.21 -2.35
N ARG A 293 -14.67 -4.11 -1.65
CA ARG A 293 -14.69 -4.07 -0.19
C ARG A 293 -15.85 -3.22 0.32
N HIS A 294 -16.24 -3.49 1.55
CA HIS A 294 -17.20 -2.66 2.26
C HIS A 294 -16.49 -1.90 3.38
N GLN A 295 -16.66 -0.57 3.46
CA GLN A 295 -15.95 0.27 4.43
C GLN A 295 -16.13 -0.16 5.89
N LEU A 296 -17.26 -0.74 6.24
CA LEU A 296 -17.56 -1.21 7.59
C LEU A 296 -17.03 -2.62 7.89
N ARG A 297 -16.43 -3.30 6.90
CA ARG A 297 -15.88 -4.66 7.05
C ARG A 297 -14.36 -4.65 6.81
N SER A 298 -13.63 -3.94 7.67
CA SER A 298 -12.17 -3.76 7.53
C SER A 298 -11.35 -4.78 8.32
N GLN A 299 -11.97 -5.54 9.22
CA GLN A 299 -11.31 -6.43 10.16
C GLN A 299 -11.98 -7.81 10.21
N SER A 300 -11.21 -8.79 10.65
CA SER A 300 -11.71 -10.12 11.04
C SER A 300 -11.61 -10.29 12.57
N PRO A 301 -12.53 -11.00 13.20
CA PRO A 301 -12.41 -11.32 14.64
C PRO A 301 -11.21 -12.24 14.95
N GLU A 302 -10.61 -12.85 13.94
CA GLU A 302 -9.47 -13.76 14.09
C GLU A 302 -8.10 -13.09 13.97
N MET A 303 -8.05 -11.76 13.71
CA MET A 303 -6.80 -10.99 13.69
C MET A 303 -6.98 -9.59 14.27
N SER A 304 -5.92 -9.06 14.88
CA SER A 304 -5.92 -7.72 15.49
C SER A 304 -5.72 -6.60 14.46
N GLY A 305 -5.20 -6.92 13.29
CA GLY A 305 -4.86 -5.97 12.23
C GLY A 305 -6.04 -5.62 11.32
N ILE A 306 -5.79 -4.70 10.40
CA ILE A 306 -6.70 -4.32 9.32
C ILE A 306 -6.32 -5.12 8.07
N ILE A 307 -7.32 -5.65 7.34
CA ILE A 307 -7.10 -6.38 6.09
C ILE A 307 -6.97 -5.39 4.94
N GLY A 308 -5.78 -5.29 4.40
CA GLY A 308 -5.41 -4.47 3.25
C GLY A 308 -4.95 -5.30 2.05
N GLY A 309 -4.22 -4.66 1.12
CA GLY A 309 -3.81 -5.28 -0.13
C GLY A 309 -2.86 -6.48 0.03
N LEU A 310 -1.98 -6.47 1.04
CA LEU A 310 -1.09 -7.61 1.28
C LEU A 310 -1.87 -8.84 1.76
N GLU A 311 -2.83 -8.63 2.68
CA GLU A 311 -3.70 -9.70 3.16
C GLU A 311 -4.55 -10.25 2.03
N VAL A 312 -5.07 -9.38 1.15
CA VAL A 312 -5.81 -9.80 -0.06
C VAL A 312 -4.96 -10.65 -1.00
N LEU A 313 -3.66 -10.38 -1.11
CA LEU A 313 -2.73 -11.23 -1.86
C LEU A 313 -2.54 -12.63 -1.24
N GLY A 314 -3.03 -12.85 -0.02
CA GLY A 314 -2.94 -14.13 0.70
C GLY A 314 -1.78 -14.22 1.68
N GLU A 315 -1.17 -13.09 2.04
CA GLU A 315 -0.20 -13.01 3.12
C GLU A 315 -0.75 -12.15 4.27
N VAL A 316 -1.29 -12.80 5.28
CA VAL A 316 -1.91 -12.15 6.45
C VAL A 316 -0.85 -11.78 7.47
N VAL A 317 -0.94 -10.56 8.03
CA VAL A 317 0.07 -10.04 8.98
C VAL A 317 -0.45 -10.08 10.42
N PHE A 318 0.16 -10.95 11.20
CA PHE A 318 -0.01 -11.03 12.64
C PHE A 318 1.09 -10.20 13.34
N CYS A 319 0.72 -9.42 14.35
CA CYS A 319 1.68 -8.57 15.05
C CYS A 319 1.54 -8.60 16.59
N SER A 320 0.41 -9.07 17.13
CA SER A 320 0.22 -9.14 18.57
C SER A 320 0.90 -10.38 19.19
N GLU A 321 1.17 -10.33 20.48
CA GLU A 321 1.72 -11.47 21.21
C GLU A 321 0.75 -12.67 21.21
N GLU A 322 -0.56 -12.40 21.35
CA GLU A 322 -1.58 -13.44 21.28
C GLU A 322 -1.59 -14.16 19.94
N GLU A 323 -1.48 -13.44 18.83
CA GLU A 323 -1.37 -14.01 17.48
C GLU A 323 -0.09 -14.85 17.33
N GLY A 324 1.04 -14.38 17.89
CA GLY A 324 2.28 -15.15 17.94
C GLY A 324 2.13 -16.47 18.68
N GLN A 325 1.48 -16.46 19.84
CA GLN A 325 1.19 -17.67 20.62
C GLN A 325 0.27 -18.63 19.88
N ARG A 326 -0.75 -18.12 19.16
CA ARG A 326 -1.62 -18.97 18.32
C ARG A 326 -0.85 -19.73 17.24
N LEU A 327 0.16 -19.09 16.62
CA LEU A 327 1.07 -19.73 15.66
C LEU A 327 1.93 -20.80 16.32
N GLU A 328 2.54 -20.50 17.47
CA GLU A 328 3.42 -21.42 18.20
C GLU A 328 2.67 -22.65 18.72
N PHE A 329 1.41 -22.51 19.12
CA PHE A 329 0.55 -23.62 19.58
C PHE A 329 -0.18 -24.35 18.45
N GLY A 330 0.10 -24.06 17.18
CA GLY A 330 -0.53 -24.72 16.04
C GLY A 330 -2.03 -24.47 15.93
N LYS A 331 -2.52 -23.32 16.43
CA LYS A 331 -3.94 -22.91 16.39
C LYS A 331 -4.30 -22.12 15.13
N VAL A 332 -3.39 -22.00 14.19
CA VAL A 332 -3.57 -21.34 12.91
C VAL A 332 -3.37 -22.38 11.81
N ASP A 333 -4.28 -22.43 10.87
CA ASP A 333 -4.25 -23.34 9.73
C ASP A 333 -4.72 -22.62 8.45
N TYR A 334 -4.81 -23.34 7.34
CA TYR A 334 -5.31 -22.84 6.07
C TYR A 334 -6.71 -22.21 6.20
N HIS A 335 -7.63 -22.92 6.88
CA HIS A 335 -9.00 -22.45 7.06
C HIS A 335 -9.13 -21.23 7.98
N THR A 336 -8.18 -21.03 8.88
CA THR A 336 -8.10 -19.81 9.69
C THR A 336 -7.89 -18.60 8.78
N VAL A 337 -6.94 -18.67 7.84
CA VAL A 337 -6.67 -17.58 6.89
C VAL A 337 -7.83 -17.38 5.91
N GLU A 338 -8.43 -18.47 5.46
CA GLU A 338 -9.63 -18.44 4.61
C GLU A 338 -10.77 -17.68 5.28
N ARG A 339 -11.06 -17.94 6.55
CA ARG A 339 -12.09 -17.21 7.33
C ARG A 339 -11.72 -15.75 7.57
N ILE A 340 -10.44 -15.43 7.79
CA ILE A 340 -9.96 -14.05 7.91
C ILE A 340 -10.31 -13.25 6.65
N LEU A 341 -10.00 -13.78 5.48
CA LEU A 341 -10.30 -13.13 4.20
C LEU A 341 -11.79 -13.06 3.91
N ALA A 342 -12.53 -14.15 4.17
CA ALA A 342 -13.98 -14.20 3.96
C ALA A 342 -14.75 -13.18 4.82
N ALA A 343 -14.25 -12.85 6.02
CA ALA A 343 -14.88 -11.88 6.92
C ALA A 343 -15.01 -10.47 6.33
N VAL A 344 -14.20 -10.12 5.33
CA VAL A 344 -14.19 -8.80 4.70
C VAL A 344 -14.72 -8.80 3.27
N ARG A 345 -15.35 -9.89 2.86
CA ARG A 345 -15.97 -10.05 1.54
C ARG A 345 -17.08 -9.02 1.34
N PHE A 346 -17.10 -8.41 0.14
CA PHE A 346 -18.23 -7.62 -0.33
C PHE A 346 -19.38 -8.55 -0.74
N GLU A 347 -20.56 -8.29 -0.22
CA GLU A 347 -21.81 -9.02 -0.53
C GLU A 347 -22.70 -8.19 -1.44
#